data_51d56a3cc66ac6b8de66f962872ddf72
#
_entry.id   51d56a3cc66ac6b8de66f962872ddf72
#
_cell.length_a   1.000
_cell.length_b   1.000
_cell.length_c   1.000
_cell.angle_alpha   90.00
_cell.angle_beta   90.00
_cell.angle_gamma   90.00
#
_symmetry.space_group_name_H-M   'P 1'
#
loop_
_entity.id
_entity.type
_entity.pdbx_description
1 polymer ?
#
loop_
_entity_poly.entity_id
_entity_poly.type
_entity_poly.pdbx_seq_one_letter_code
_entity_poly.pdbx_strand_id
1 'polypeptide(L)'
;MKERWNAGPQVDSSGRTLEDFLRLYDPGDYPRPSLTADICVFSEKGLLLIVRRNHPFIHHWALPGGFADKYETLENTAKRELEEETSIKADNMQLVGVYSKAGRDPRGWTVTAAYMKNVKLEDITVAAGDDAGDARWFRVSEINGRLHLECDDFYIEEEDLAFDHNDVVRDACRMQGILK
;
A
#
# COMPACT_ATOMS: atom_id res chain seq x y z
N MET A 1 16.16 38.38 26.19
CA MET A 1 14.92 37.58 26.15
C MET A 1 14.49 37.46 24.71
N LYS A 2 14.15 36.26 24.27
CA LYS A 2 13.55 36.07 22.91
C LYS A 2 12.06 36.40 23.02
N GLU A 3 11.56 37.28 22.14
CA GLU A 3 10.15 37.56 22.07
C GLU A 3 9.35 36.39 21.52
N ARG A 4 8.12 36.17 22.01
CA ARG A 4 7.23 35.16 21.47
C ARG A 4 6.73 35.63 20.10
N TRP A 5 6.83 34.76 19.09
CA TRP A 5 6.28 35.03 17.76
C TRP A 5 4.77 35.34 17.86
N ASN A 6 4.33 36.37 17.17
CA ASN A 6 2.91 36.77 17.09
C ASN A 6 2.47 36.62 15.61
N ALA A 7 1.37 35.84 15.41
CA ALA A 7 0.82 35.58 14.09
C ALA A 7 0.27 36.82 13.34
N GLY A 8 0.09 37.95 14.06
CA GLY A 8 -0.53 39.14 13.47
C GLY A 8 -2.02 38.95 13.13
N PRO A 9 -2.58 39.81 12.26
CA PRO A 9 -3.97 39.71 11.83
C PRO A 9 -4.26 38.38 11.15
N GLN A 10 -5.43 37.80 11.42
CA GLN A 10 -5.88 36.51 10.84
C GLN A 10 -6.53 36.73 9.46
N VAL A 11 -5.87 37.48 8.57
CA VAL A 11 -6.29 37.73 7.20
C VAL A 11 -5.15 37.40 6.24
N ASP A 12 -5.49 36.93 5.05
CA ASP A 12 -4.51 36.64 3.98
C ASP A 12 -3.97 37.92 3.32
N SER A 13 -3.07 37.77 2.34
CA SER A 13 -2.49 38.89 1.59
C SER A 13 -3.52 39.71 0.79
N SER A 14 -4.73 39.16 0.56
CA SER A 14 -5.85 39.85 -0.11
C SER A 14 -6.85 40.44 0.90
N GLY A 15 -6.55 40.39 2.21
CA GLY A 15 -7.40 40.88 3.27
C GLY A 15 -8.59 39.99 3.62
N ARG A 16 -8.62 38.74 3.17
CA ARG A 16 -9.72 37.79 3.41
C ARG A 16 -9.51 37.05 4.71
N THR A 17 -10.58 36.85 5.47
CA THR A 17 -10.61 35.90 6.60
C THR A 17 -10.60 34.46 6.10
N LEU A 18 -10.33 33.50 7.00
CA LEU A 18 -10.46 32.06 6.70
C LEU A 18 -11.87 31.71 6.18
N GLU A 19 -12.91 32.28 6.79
CA GLU A 19 -14.30 32.04 6.38
C GLU A 19 -14.56 32.52 4.95
N ASP A 20 -14.10 33.74 4.62
CA ASP A 20 -14.21 34.27 3.24
C ASP A 20 -13.45 33.44 2.24
N PHE A 21 -12.25 32.96 2.60
CA PHE A 21 -11.45 32.08 1.75
C PHE A 21 -12.19 30.75 1.52
N LEU A 22 -12.66 30.08 2.55
CA LEU A 22 -13.34 28.78 2.45
C LEU A 22 -14.64 28.86 1.66
N ARG A 23 -15.38 29.97 1.73
CA ARG A 23 -16.59 30.19 0.94
C ARG A 23 -16.31 30.27 -0.57
N LEU A 24 -15.12 30.75 -0.96
CA LEU A 24 -14.71 30.91 -2.35
C LEU A 24 -13.86 29.73 -2.87
N TYR A 25 -13.36 28.90 -1.96
CA TYR A 25 -12.49 27.79 -2.31
C TYR A 25 -13.27 26.62 -2.92
N ASP A 26 -12.99 26.30 -4.17
CA ASP A 26 -13.49 25.09 -4.83
C ASP A 26 -12.38 24.03 -4.85
N PRO A 27 -12.50 22.96 -4.07
CA PRO A 27 -11.55 21.86 -4.14
C PRO A 27 -11.53 21.14 -5.48
N GLY A 28 -12.53 21.32 -6.36
CA GLY A 28 -12.59 20.79 -7.72
C GLY A 28 -11.60 21.47 -8.70
N ASP A 29 -11.10 22.67 -8.37
CA ASP A 29 -10.09 23.37 -9.17
C ASP A 29 -8.74 22.67 -9.21
N TYR A 30 -8.50 21.72 -8.30
CA TYR A 30 -7.24 21.01 -8.16
C TYR A 30 -7.40 19.52 -8.45
N PRO A 31 -6.69 18.96 -9.46
CA PRO A 31 -6.65 17.52 -9.69
C PRO A 31 -6.20 16.76 -8.43
N ARG A 32 -6.82 15.62 -8.17
CA ARG A 32 -6.52 14.80 -6.99
C ARG A 32 -6.23 13.37 -7.40
N PRO A 33 -5.19 12.73 -6.83
CA PRO A 33 -4.98 11.31 -7.02
C PRO A 33 -6.03 10.52 -6.26
N SER A 34 -6.32 9.31 -6.73
CA SER A 34 -6.91 8.27 -5.91
C SER A 34 -5.84 7.75 -4.94
N LEU A 35 -6.23 7.56 -3.69
CA LEU A 35 -5.36 7.00 -2.67
C LEU A 35 -5.60 5.51 -2.51
N THR A 36 -4.52 4.75 -2.42
CA THR A 36 -4.54 3.31 -2.16
C THR A 36 -3.58 2.97 -1.03
N ALA A 37 -3.74 1.79 -0.45
CA ALA A 37 -2.77 1.23 0.46
C ALA A 37 -2.52 -0.24 0.11
N ASP A 38 -1.24 -0.66 0.18
CA ASP A 38 -0.81 -2.03 -0.07
C ASP A 38 -0.02 -2.56 1.13
N ILE A 39 0.00 -3.89 1.35
CA ILE A 39 0.67 -4.47 2.50
C ILE A 39 1.58 -5.63 2.12
N CYS A 40 2.84 -5.56 2.54
CA CYS A 40 3.79 -6.67 2.56
C CYS A 40 3.64 -7.43 3.89
N VAL A 41 2.96 -8.55 3.89
CA VAL A 41 2.86 -9.42 5.07
C VAL A 41 3.92 -10.50 4.98
N PHE A 42 4.80 -10.55 5.97
CA PHE A 42 5.86 -11.55 6.07
C PHE A 42 5.58 -12.55 7.18
N SER A 43 5.89 -13.80 6.92
CA SER A 43 5.91 -14.88 7.91
C SER A 43 7.18 -15.72 7.74
N GLU A 44 7.32 -16.80 8.54
CA GLU A 44 8.37 -17.80 8.37
C GLU A 44 8.32 -18.54 7.03
N LYS A 45 7.18 -18.47 6.30
CA LYS A 45 7.03 -19.02 4.95
C LYS A 45 7.38 -18.02 3.85
N GLY A 46 7.59 -16.73 4.19
CA GLY A 46 7.94 -15.67 3.24
C GLY A 46 6.90 -14.56 3.16
N LEU A 47 6.76 -13.95 1.98
CA LEU A 47 5.84 -12.87 1.66
C LEU A 47 4.50 -13.43 1.19
N LEU A 48 3.39 -12.88 1.70
CA LEU A 48 2.04 -13.20 1.23
C LEU A 48 1.71 -12.39 -0.04
N LEU A 49 1.26 -13.10 -1.07
CA LEU A 49 0.68 -12.52 -2.27
C LEU A 49 -0.69 -13.13 -2.55
N ILE A 50 -1.52 -12.37 -3.25
CA ILE A 50 -2.85 -12.79 -3.73
C ILE A 50 -2.89 -12.77 -5.25
N VAL A 51 -3.73 -13.60 -5.88
CA VAL A 51 -4.00 -13.55 -7.32
C VAL A 51 -5.12 -12.56 -7.62
N ARG A 52 -4.89 -11.67 -8.56
CA ARG A 52 -5.90 -10.74 -9.03
C ARG A 52 -6.93 -11.44 -9.91
N ARG A 53 -8.21 -11.26 -9.58
CA ARG A 53 -9.33 -11.83 -10.35
C ARG A 53 -9.93 -10.85 -11.36
N ASN A 54 -9.62 -9.54 -11.22
CA ASN A 54 -10.20 -8.46 -12.01
C ASN A 54 -9.14 -7.61 -12.71
N HIS A 55 -9.54 -6.91 -13.77
CA HIS A 55 -8.69 -5.89 -14.39
C HIS A 55 -8.42 -4.69 -13.46
N PRO A 56 -7.28 -4.05 -13.64
CA PRO A 56 -6.12 -4.41 -14.47
C PRO A 56 -5.31 -5.57 -13.89
N PHE A 57 -4.41 -6.14 -14.67
CA PHE A 57 -3.49 -7.22 -14.27
C PHE A 57 -4.20 -8.50 -13.79
N ILE A 58 -5.26 -8.91 -14.48
CA ILE A 58 -5.97 -10.18 -14.19
C ILE A 58 -4.97 -11.34 -14.23
N HIS A 59 -5.04 -12.25 -13.26
CA HIS A 59 -4.16 -13.40 -13.04
C HIS A 59 -2.72 -13.07 -12.64
N HIS A 60 -2.35 -11.79 -12.44
CA HIS A 60 -1.06 -11.44 -11.84
C HIS A 60 -1.15 -11.55 -10.32
N TRP A 61 0.01 -11.75 -9.71
CA TRP A 61 0.16 -11.72 -8.26
C TRP A 61 0.27 -10.28 -7.77
N ALA A 62 -0.30 -10.01 -6.62
CA ALA A 62 -0.32 -8.69 -6.03
C ALA A 62 -0.13 -8.76 -4.51
N LEU A 63 0.34 -7.67 -3.94
CA LEU A 63 0.19 -7.41 -2.51
C LEU A 63 -1.30 -7.25 -2.19
N PRO A 64 -1.78 -7.70 -1.03
CA PRO A 64 -3.09 -7.31 -0.53
C PRO A 64 -3.19 -5.78 -0.46
N GLY A 65 -4.34 -5.22 -0.86
CA GLY A 65 -4.52 -3.78 -0.85
C GLY A 65 -5.59 -3.27 -1.79
N GLY A 66 -6.00 -2.01 -1.58
CA GLY A 66 -7.05 -1.39 -2.36
C GLY A 66 -7.18 0.11 -2.14
N PHE A 67 -8.32 0.65 -2.57
CA PHE A 67 -8.61 2.07 -2.49
C PHE A 67 -9.05 2.48 -1.07
N ALA A 68 -8.56 3.67 -0.65
CA ALA A 68 -9.03 4.28 0.58
C ALA A 68 -10.46 4.77 0.46
N ASP A 69 -11.26 4.50 1.47
CA ASP A 69 -12.57 5.10 1.62
C ASP A 69 -12.46 6.59 1.99
N LYS A 70 -13.54 7.32 1.74
CA LYS A 70 -13.59 8.75 2.07
C LYS A 70 -13.37 8.96 3.58
N TYR A 71 -12.36 9.77 3.91
CA TYR A 71 -11.91 10.06 5.27
C TYR A 71 -11.23 8.90 6.02
N GLU A 72 -10.98 7.78 5.37
CA GLU A 72 -10.19 6.70 5.92
C GLU A 72 -8.69 7.07 5.94
N THR A 73 -7.97 6.66 6.98
CA THR A 73 -6.50 6.76 6.98
C THR A 73 -5.91 5.62 6.18
N LEU A 74 -4.79 5.84 5.47
CA LEU A 74 -4.16 4.78 4.66
C LEU A 74 -3.73 3.55 5.48
N GLU A 75 -3.39 3.75 6.76
CA GLU A 75 -3.14 2.61 7.66
C GLU A 75 -4.41 1.78 7.91
N ASN A 76 -5.57 2.43 8.08
CA ASN A 76 -6.84 1.71 8.25
C ASN A 76 -7.28 1.05 6.94
N THR A 77 -7.08 1.72 5.79
CA THR A 77 -7.29 1.10 4.47
C THR A 77 -6.49 -0.19 4.35
N ALA A 78 -5.20 -0.15 4.67
CA ALA A 78 -4.34 -1.31 4.62
C ALA A 78 -4.85 -2.45 5.53
N LYS A 79 -5.30 -2.15 6.76
CA LYS A 79 -5.86 -3.13 7.69
C LYS A 79 -7.14 -3.77 7.15
N ARG A 80 -8.06 -2.95 6.66
CA ARG A 80 -9.34 -3.40 6.11
C ARG A 80 -9.14 -4.31 4.90
N GLU A 81 -8.36 -3.86 3.92
CA GLU A 81 -8.09 -4.63 2.70
C GLU A 81 -7.40 -5.97 3.02
N LEU A 82 -6.43 -5.97 3.94
CA LEU A 82 -5.78 -7.20 4.38
C LEU A 82 -6.78 -8.18 5.00
N GLU A 83 -7.66 -7.69 5.88
CA GLU A 83 -8.68 -8.54 6.51
C GLU A 83 -9.69 -9.05 5.49
N GLU A 84 -10.16 -8.20 4.55
CA GLU A 84 -11.11 -8.57 3.51
C GLU A 84 -10.56 -9.61 2.54
N GLU A 85 -9.31 -9.45 2.10
CA GLU A 85 -8.71 -10.32 1.09
C GLU A 85 -8.06 -11.59 1.65
N THR A 86 -7.64 -11.59 2.93
CA THR A 86 -6.85 -12.69 3.49
C THR A 86 -7.37 -13.22 4.84
N SER A 87 -8.34 -12.54 5.44
CA SER A 87 -8.81 -12.78 6.82
C SER A 87 -7.73 -12.56 7.90
N ILE A 88 -6.59 -11.98 7.55
CA ILE A 88 -5.50 -11.66 8.48
C ILE A 88 -5.75 -10.30 9.09
N LYS A 89 -5.71 -10.22 10.43
CA LYS A 89 -5.74 -8.96 11.18
C LYS A 89 -4.32 -8.52 11.52
N ALA A 90 -4.01 -7.26 11.23
CA ALA A 90 -2.71 -6.71 11.56
C ALA A 90 -2.83 -5.31 12.17
N ASP A 91 -2.19 -5.14 13.32
CA ASP A 91 -2.00 -3.84 13.97
C ASP A 91 -0.53 -3.44 13.96
N ASN A 92 -0.24 -2.14 14.18
CA ASN A 92 1.13 -1.63 14.28
C ASN A 92 1.98 -2.00 13.06
N MET A 93 1.50 -1.65 11.88
CA MET A 93 2.24 -1.84 10.63
C MET A 93 3.32 -0.77 10.47
N GLN A 94 4.42 -1.12 9.84
CA GLN A 94 5.50 -0.21 9.50
C GLN A 94 5.32 0.30 8.07
N LEU A 95 5.42 1.62 7.86
CA LEU A 95 5.42 2.20 6.52
C LEU A 95 6.71 1.79 5.79
N VAL A 96 6.55 1.23 4.60
CA VAL A 96 7.65 0.94 3.65
C VAL A 96 7.97 2.19 2.84
N GLY A 97 6.95 2.78 2.22
CA GLY A 97 7.12 3.96 1.40
C GLY A 97 5.82 4.45 0.80
N VAL A 98 5.93 5.54 0.03
CA VAL A 98 4.85 6.09 -0.78
C VAL A 98 5.25 6.03 -2.24
N TYR A 99 4.41 5.44 -3.08
CA TYR A 99 4.67 5.21 -4.50
C TYR A 99 3.67 6.02 -5.33
N SER A 100 4.19 6.94 -6.15
CA SER A 100 3.40 7.90 -6.90
C SER A 100 3.90 8.11 -8.34
N LYS A 101 4.67 7.14 -8.87
CA LYS A 101 5.19 7.20 -10.24
C LYS A 101 4.04 7.33 -11.24
N ALA A 102 4.17 8.24 -12.18
CA ALA A 102 3.19 8.40 -13.25
C ALA A 102 3.04 7.09 -14.04
N GLY A 103 1.79 6.67 -14.24
CA GLY A 103 1.47 5.44 -14.98
C GLY A 103 1.66 4.14 -14.18
N ARG A 104 1.89 4.22 -12.86
CA ARG A 104 1.93 3.03 -11.99
C ARG A 104 0.64 2.21 -12.04
N ASP A 105 -0.47 2.87 -12.26
CA ASP A 105 -1.80 2.27 -12.38
C ASP A 105 -2.46 2.73 -13.69
N PRO A 106 -2.86 1.83 -14.59
CA PRO A 106 -3.49 2.20 -15.85
C PRO A 106 -4.91 2.79 -15.67
N ARG A 107 -5.53 2.70 -14.50
CA ARG A 107 -6.84 3.28 -14.22
C ARG A 107 -6.79 4.81 -14.07
N GLY A 108 -5.60 5.38 -13.76
CA GLY A 108 -5.44 6.83 -13.62
C GLY A 108 -4.34 7.24 -12.67
N TRP A 109 -4.45 8.46 -12.16
CA TRP A 109 -3.50 9.00 -11.19
C TRP A 109 -3.78 8.42 -9.81
N THR A 110 -2.95 7.47 -9.38
CA THR A 110 -3.01 6.83 -8.06
C THR A 110 -1.72 7.06 -7.27
N VAL A 111 -1.87 7.15 -5.96
CA VAL A 111 -0.76 7.18 -4.99
C VAL A 111 -1.04 6.12 -3.93
N THR A 112 -0.09 5.22 -3.71
CA THR A 112 -0.21 4.22 -2.64
C THR A 112 0.76 4.49 -1.51
N ALA A 113 0.31 4.21 -0.28
CA ALA A 113 1.19 4.01 0.87
C ALA A 113 1.33 2.50 1.08
N ALA A 114 2.55 1.99 0.96
CA ALA A 114 2.84 0.60 1.22
C ALA A 114 3.30 0.40 2.67
N TYR A 115 2.72 -0.57 3.33
CA TYR A 115 3.04 -0.96 4.70
C TYR A 115 3.64 -2.35 4.73
N MET A 116 4.27 -2.71 5.85
CA MET A 116 4.71 -4.07 6.10
C MET A 116 4.38 -4.53 7.51
N LYS A 117 4.19 -5.85 7.68
CA LYS A 117 3.93 -6.51 8.95
C LYS A 117 4.52 -7.90 8.98
N ASN A 118 5.22 -8.23 10.06
CA ASN A 118 5.59 -9.60 10.37
C ASN A 118 4.47 -10.25 11.20
N VAL A 119 4.08 -11.45 10.82
CA VAL A 119 3.07 -12.26 11.49
C VAL A 119 3.64 -13.67 11.74
N LYS A 120 3.13 -14.34 12.77
CA LYS A 120 3.42 -15.77 12.98
C LYS A 120 2.27 -16.58 12.45
N LEU A 121 2.54 -17.68 11.74
CA LEU A 121 1.48 -18.54 11.20
C LEU A 121 0.59 -19.16 12.29
N GLU A 122 1.12 -19.38 13.49
CA GLU A 122 0.36 -19.86 14.64
C GLU A 122 -0.70 -18.86 15.13
N ASP A 123 -0.49 -17.56 14.88
CA ASP A 123 -1.39 -16.48 15.29
C ASP A 123 -2.44 -16.16 14.21
N ILE A 124 -2.34 -16.76 13.02
CA ILE A 124 -3.21 -16.52 11.89
C ILE A 124 -4.19 -17.67 11.74
N THR A 125 -5.46 -17.39 11.99
CA THR A 125 -6.53 -18.27 11.52
C THR A 125 -6.81 -17.93 10.06
N VAL A 126 -6.11 -18.57 9.13
CA VAL A 126 -6.49 -18.51 7.72
C VAL A 126 -7.80 -19.27 7.63
N ALA A 127 -8.91 -18.58 7.81
CA ALA A 127 -10.17 -19.12 7.35
C ALA A 127 -10.04 -19.20 5.83
N ALA A 128 -10.04 -20.40 5.28
CA ALA A 128 -10.33 -20.62 3.88
C ALA A 128 -11.77 -20.12 3.63
N GLY A 129 -11.95 -18.80 3.53
CA GLY A 129 -13.14 -18.21 2.95
C GLY A 129 -13.12 -18.56 1.45
N ASP A 130 -14.29 -18.64 0.84
CA ASP A 130 -14.45 -19.00 -0.59
C ASP A 130 -13.59 -18.19 -1.56
N ASP A 131 -12.99 -17.09 -1.11
CA ASP A 131 -12.07 -16.22 -1.86
C ASP A 131 -10.57 -16.39 -1.50
N ALA A 132 -10.23 -17.00 -0.36
CA ALA A 132 -8.83 -17.21 0.09
C ALA A 132 -8.09 -18.34 -0.66
N GLY A 133 -8.70 -18.97 -1.66
CA GLY A 133 -8.06 -19.98 -2.51
C GLY A 133 -6.86 -19.47 -3.32
N ASP A 134 -6.71 -18.16 -3.44
CA ASP A 134 -5.74 -17.51 -4.31
C ASP A 134 -4.64 -16.76 -3.55
N ALA A 135 -4.48 -16.97 -2.24
CA ALA A 135 -3.37 -16.43 -1.45
C ALA A 135 -2.26 -17.45 -1.26
N ARG A 136 -1.00 -17.06 -1.46
CA ARG A 136 0.18 -17.93 -1.31
C ARG A 136 1.33 -17.19 -0.63
N TRP A 137 2.16 -17.97 0.08
CA TRP A 137 3.40 -17.49 0.68
C TRP A 137 4.57 -17.79 -0.24
N PHE A 138 5.39 -16.76 -0.51
CA PHE A 138 6.52 -16.85 -1.40
C PHE A 138 7.83 -16.54 -0.68
N ARG A 139 8.83 -17.38 -0.84
CA ARG A 139 10.21 -17.04 -0.49
C ARG A 139 10.75 -16.08 -1.53
N VAL A 140 11.22 -14.93 -1.09
CA VAL A 140 11.75 -13.89 -1.98
C VAL A 140 13.26 -13.97 -2.02
N SER A 141 13.81 -13.96 -3.21
CA SER A 141 15.25 -13.87 -3.48
C SER A 141 15.52 -12.95 -4.66
N GLU A 142 16.79 -12.64 -4.90
CA GLU A 142 17.20 -11.87 -6.07
C GLU A 142 18.21 -12.69 -6.87
N ILE A 143 17.93 -12.91 -8.17
CA ILE A 143 18.78 -13.63 -9.11
C ILE A 143 19.12 -12.66 -10.25
N ASN A 144 20.40 -12.36 -10.44
CA ASN A 144 20.88 -11.44 -11.47
C ASN A 144 20.22 -10.05 -11.43
N GLY A 145 19.91 -9.53 -10.23
CA GLY A 145 19.27 -8.23 -10.04
C GLY A 145 17.75 -8.23 -10.23
N ARG A 146 17.13 -9.39 -10.43
CA ARG A 146 15.69 -9.56 -10.62
C ARG A 146 15.07 -10.31 -9.45
N LEU A 147 13.86 -9.93 -9.07
CA LEU A 147 13.11 -10.66 -8.06
C LEU A 147 12.72 -12.04 -8.57
N HIS A 148 12.95 -13.02 -7.73
CA HIS A 148 12.52 -14.40 -7.90
C HIS A 148 11.75 -14.81 -6.64
N LEU A 149 10.50 -15.21 -6.81
CA LEU A 149 9.58 -15.53 -5.72
C LEU A 149 9.13 -16.99 -5.87
N GLU A 150 9.45 -17.83 -4.89
CA GLU A 150 9.23 -19.26 -4.92
C GLU A 150 8.16 -19.69 -3.93
N CYS A 151 7.19 -20.46 -4.40
CA CYS A 151 6.16 -21.15 -3.62
C CYS A 151 6.43 -22.65 -3.67
N ASP A 152 5.68 -23.45 -2.90
CA ASP A 152 5.91 -24.92 -2.83
C ASP A 152 5.79 -25.62 -4.21
N ASP A 153 4.90 -25.14 -5.08
CA ASP A 153 4.55 -25.79 -6.33
C ASP A 153 5.15 -25.11 -7.58
N PHE A 154 5.54 -23.82 -7.49
CA PHE A 154 6.00 -23.04 -8.64
C PHE A 154 6.78 -21.81 -8.18
N TYR A 155 7.33 -21.09 -9.15
CA TYR A 155 7.95 -19.78 -8.93
C TYR A 155 7.33 -18.74 -9.88
N ILE A 156 7.50 -17.48 -9.51
CA ILE A 156 7.15 -16.31 -10.32
C ILE A 156 8.34 -15.35 -10.35
N GLU A 157 8.36 -14.49 -11.35
CA GLU A 157 9.34 -13.43 -11.53
C GLU A 157 8.68 -12.06 -11.34
N GLU A 158 9.46 -11.01 -11.34
CA GLU A 158 8.97 -9.66 -11.07
C GLU A 158 7.90 -9.16 -12.07
N GLU A 159 7.89 -9.71 -13.30
CA GLU A 159 6.87 -9.38 -14.32
C GLU A 159 5.51 -10.00 -14.04
N ASP A 160 5.45 -11.04 -13.22
CA ASP A 160 4.21 -11.67 -12.81
C ASP A 160 3.53 -10.88 -11.67
N LEU A 161 4.21 -9.85 -11.14
CA LEU A 161 3.63 -8.95 -10.15
C LEU A 161 2.82 -7.84 -10.84
N ALA A 162 1.68 -7.52 -10.25
CA ALA A 162 0.82 -6.44 -10.73
C ALA A 162 1.41 -5.05 -10.40
N PHE A 163 1.07 -4.06 -11.21
CA PHE A 163 1.44 -2.66 -11.01
C PHE A 163 2.96 -2.46 -10.87
N ASP A 164 3.37 -1.68 -9.87
CA ASP A 164 4.75 -1.49 -9.43
C ASP A 164 5.05 -2.24 -8.11
N HIS A 165 4.34 -3.35 -7.86
CA HIS A 165 4.52 -4.15 -6.64
C HIS A 165 5.92 -4.78 -6.55
N ASN A 166 6.61 -5.00 -7.68
CA ASN A 166 8.02 -5.39 -7.69
C ASN A 166 8.91 -4.36 -6.96
N ASP A 167 8.67 -3.06 -7.15
CA ASP A 167 9.42 -1.99 -6.45
C ASP A 167 9.10 -2.03 -4.95
N VAL A 168 7.82 -2.15 -4.59
CA VAL A 168 7.36 -2.21 -3.19
C VAL A 168 7.95 -3.43 -2.47
N VAL A 169 7.87 -4.61 -3.08
CA VAL A 169 8.42 -5.87 -2.53
C VAL A 169 9.92 -5.76 -2.33
N ARG A 170 10.65 -5.20 -3.29
CA ARG A 170 12.10 -5.02 -3.20
C ARG A 170 12.46 -4.13 -2.00
N ASP A 171 11.78 -3.00 -1.84
CA ASP A 171 12.04 -2.08 -0.73
C ASP A 171 11.68 -2.70 0.63
N ALA A 172 10.53 -3.36 0.73
CA ALA A 172 10.12 -4.07 1.94
C ALA A 172 11.12 -5.19 2.32
N CYS A 173 11.57 -5.98 1.34
CA CYS A 173 12.55 -7.04 1.56
C CYS A 173 13.93 -6.50 1.99
N ARG A 174 14.34 -5.35 1.47
CA ARG A 174 15.57 -4.66 1.95
C ARG A 174 15.42 -4.20 3.40
N MET A 175 14.29 -3.61 3.76
CA MET A 175 14.00 -3.20 5.14
C MET A 175 13.99 -4.39 6.11
N GLN A 176 13.56 -5.58 5.65
CA GLN A 176 13.58 -6.84 6.40
C GLN A 176 14.96 -7.51 6.42
N GLY A 177 15.92 -7.02 5.63
CA GLY A 177 17.23 -7.67 5.48
C GLY A 177 17.20 -8.98 4.68
N ILE A 178 16.13 -9.23 3.93
CA ILE A 178 15.98 -10.40 3.03
C ILE A 178 16.81 -10.18 1.75
N LEU A 179 16.79 -8.96 1.23
CA LEU A 179 17.59 -8.52 0.09
C LEU A 179 18.66 -7.52 0.54
N LYS A 180 19.73 -7.37 -0.26
CA LYS A 180 20.84 -6.42 -0.03
C LYS A 180 20.57 -5.05 -0.65
#